data_ce50c2085500a74d62283039dc682fad
#
_entry.id   ce50c2085500a74d62283039dc682fad
#
_cell.length_a   1.000
_cell.length_b   1.000
_cell.length_c   1.000
_cell.angle_alpha   90.00
_cell.angle_beta   90.00
_cell.angle_gamma   90.00
#
_symmetry.space_group_name_H-M   'P 1'
#
loop_
_entity.id
_entity.type
_entity.pdbx_description
1 polymer ?
#
loop_
_entity_poly.entity_id
_entity_poly.type
_entity_poly.pdbx_seq_one_letter_code
_entity_poly.pdbx_strand_id
1 'polypeptide(L)'
;MPTSSLLVVEGRYADIPSFASELQKKGFEVNTVTSGSVAVSRLEKINPTIVVVNAASLRSTGLRICQSIRDKNPKYPIVLILAKEAKVDKDIADAVLILPFTAQKLVNRIKPLLPGDGKNMVHVGPIRLDVERRRVRCLGKSTKLTPRLIMLLQMLMEKHGEVVERDVLFKKVWETNYTGDTRTLDVHVSWLRRAIEVDPLKPKFLKTVRGVGYRLDV
;
A
#
# COMPACT_ATOMS: atom_id res chain seq x y z
N MET A 1 10.26 19.82 -4.75
CA MET A 1 9.66 18.47 -4.56
C MET A 1 8.17 18.65 -4.35
N PRO A 2 7.29 17.88 -4.99
CA PRO A 2 5.86 18.00 -4.71
C PRO A 2 5.63 17.69 -3.24
N THR A 3 4.99 18.61 -2.54
CA THR A 3 4.67 18.47 -1.13
C THR A 3 3.60 17.40 -0.98
N SER A 4 3.86 16.32 -0.27
CA SER A 4 2.88 15.24 -0.10
C SER A 4 1.72 15.71 0.76
N SER A 5 0.49 15.62 0.22
CA SER A 5 -0.73 16.05 0.90
C SER A 5 -1.27 14.95 1.81
N LEU A 6 -1.50 15.27 3.08
CA LEU A 6 -2.07 14.39 4.08
C LEU A 6 -3.46 14.85 4.48
N LEU A 7 -4.40 13.92 4.61
CA LEU A 7 -5.69 14.15 5.27
C LEU A 7 -5.62 13.57 6.68
N VAL A 8 -5.69 14.42 7.69
CA VAL A 8 -5.66 14.01 9.10
C VAL A 8 -7.07 14.10 9.69
N VAL A 9 -7.59 12.96 10.13
CA VAL A 9 -8.88 12.86 10.81
C VAL A 9 -8.61 12.81 12.30
N GLU A 10 -8.89 13.91 13.02
CA GLU A 10 -8.64 14.02 14.46
C GLU A 10 -9.71 14.82 15.19
N GLY A 11 -10.04 14.40 16.41
CA GLY A 11 -10.96 15.10 17.31
C GLY A 11 -10.30 16.27 18.03
N ARG A 12 -11.09 17.01 18.80
CA ARG A 12 -10.65 18.20 19.57
C ARG A 12 -10.40 17.90 21.06
N TYR A 13 -10.01 16.68 21.40
CA TYR A 13 -9.77 16.34 22.81
C TYR A 13 -8.36 16.78 23.24
N ALA A 14 -8.29 17.63 24.27
CA ALA A 14 -7.07 18.24 24.76
C ALA A 14 -6.01 17.23 25.28
N ASP A 15 -6.46 16.07 25.74
CA ASP A 15 -5.60 15.03 26.32
C ASP A 15 -4.85 14.19 25.31
N ILE A 16 -5.17 14.33 24.02
CA ILE A 16 -4.54 13.57 22.95
C ILE A 16 -3.75 14.51 22.04
N PRO A 17 -2.46 14.24 21.78
CA PRO A 17 -1.65 15.11 20.95
C PRO A 17 -2.18 15.19 19.52
N SER A 18 -2.30 16.43 19.00
CA SER A 18 -2.48 16.67 17.57
C SER A 18 -1.14 16.53 16.88
N PHE A 19 -1.12 15.75 15.80
CA PHE A 19 0.09 15.59 15.00
C PHE A 19 0.13 16.51 13.77
N ALA A 20 -0.94 17.27 13.51
CA ALA A 20 -1.06 18.10 12.30
C ALA A 20 0.06 19.14 12.19
N SER A 21 0.30 19.93 13.26
CA SER A 21 1.34 20.97 13.27
C SER A 21 2.76 20.38 13.15
N GLU A 22 2.99 19.23 13.76
CA GLU A 22 4.28 18.54 13.70
C GLU A 22 4.55 18.00 12.29
N LEU A 23 3.54 17.44 11.63
CA LEU A 23 3.63 16.96 10.25
C LEU A 23 3.88 18.13 9.28
N GLN A 24 3.23 19.29 9.50
CA GLN A 24 3.51 20.51 8.72
C GLN A 24 4.96 20.96 8.86
N LYS A 25 5.50 21.00 10.09
CA LYS A 25 6.93 21.31 10.33
C LYS A 25 7.88 20.33 9.64
N LYS A 26 7.43 19.10 9.34
CA LYS A 26 8.20 18.08 8.59
C LYS A 26 8.04 18.17 7.08
N GLY A 27 7.35 19.21 6.57
CA GLY A 27 7.24 19.51 5.15
C GLY A 27 6.05 18.82 4.45
N PHE A 28 5.05 18.34 5.20
CA PHE A 28 3.81 17.83 4.62
C PHE A 28 2.76 18.95 4.48
N GLU A 29 1.98 18.89 3.41
CA GLU A 29 0.73 19.64 3.33
C GLU A 29 -0.34 18.89 4.11
N VAL A 30 -0.89 19.51 5.17
CA VAL A 30 -1.81 18.82 6.08
C VAL A 30 -3.19 19.47 6.05
N ASN A 31 -4.19 18.68 5.65
CA ASN A 31 -5.59 19.02 5.72
C ASN A 31 -6.22 18.28 6.91
N THR A 32 -6.82 19.01 7.87
CA THR A 32 -7.43 18.41 9.05
C THR A 32 -8.96 18.39 8.94
N VAL A 33 -9.57 17.31 9.42
CA VAL A 33 -11.02 17.16 9.55
C VAL A 33 -11.36 16.51 10.89
N THR A 34 -12.53 16.82 11.45
CA THR A 34 -12.90 16.42 12.80
C THR A 34 -13.76 15.17 12.89
N SER A 35 -14.15 14.59 11.75
CA SER A 35 -14.95 13.36 11.72
C SER A 35 -14.69 12.53 10.47
N GLY A 36 -15.02 11.23 10.57
CA GLY A 36 -14.89 10.30 9.44
C GLY A 36 -15.83 10.63 8.28
N SER A 37 -17.04 11.10 8.55
CA SER A 37 -17.99 11.49 7.51
C SER A 37 -17.49 12.68 6.68
N VAL A 38 -16.93 13.70 7.33
CA VAL A 38 -16.29 14.84 6.67
C VAL A 38 -15.04 14.39 5.91
N ALA A 39 -14.28 13.44 6.44
CA ALA A 39 -13.13 12.88 5.73
C ALA A 39 -13.55 12.25 4.41
N VAL A 40 -14.53 11.34 4.43
CA VAL A 40 -15.02 10.63 3.23
C VAL A 40 -15.59 11.61 2.19
N SER A 41 -16.35 12.63 2.60
CA SER A 41 -16.92 13.63 1.67
C SER A 41 -15.86 14.51 1.01
N ARG A 42 -14.71 14.71 1.65
CA ARG A 42 -13.62 15.57 1.15
C ARG A 42 -12.51 14.82 0.42
N LEU A 43 -12.50 13.49 0.44
CA LEU A 43 -11.44 12.68 -0.18
C LEU A 43 -11.18 13.05 -1.63
N GLU A 44 -12.23 13.15 -2.44
CA GLU A 44 -12.09 13.45 -3.88
C GLU A 44 -11.58 14.88 -4.12
N LYS A 45 -12.06 15.84 -3.32
CA LYS A 45 -11.65 17.25 -3.44
C LYS A 45 -10.20 17.48 -3.02
N ILE A 46 -9.78 16.85 -1.90
CA ILE A 46 -8.43 17.00 -1.33
C ILE A 46 -7.44 16.12 -2.09
N ASN A 47 -7.88 14.95 -2.57
CA ASN A 47 -7.06 13.91 -3.20
C ASN A 47 -5.74 13.66 -2.44
N PRO A 48 -5.82 13.29 -1.14
CA PRO A 48 -4.64 13.19 -0.29
C PRO A 48 -3.76 12.02 -0.71
N THR A 49 -2.47 12.17 -0.52
CA THR A 49 -1.50 11.08 -0.72
C THR A 49 -1.68 9.97 0.32
N ILE A 50 -2.03 10.34 1.56
CA ILE A 50 -2.23 9.43 2.69
C ILE A 50 -3.34 9.98 3.58
N VAL A 51 -4.13 9.09 4.18
CA VAL A 51 -5.07 9.43 5.25
C VAL A 51 -4.51 8.97 6.59
N VAL A 52 -4.46 9.87 7.56
CA VAL A 52 -4.07 9.58 8.95
C VAL A 52 -5.33 9.67 9.81
N VAL A 53 -5.74 8.56 10.41
CA VAL A 53 -6.91 8.50 11.32
C VAL A 53 -6.41 8.44 12.75
N ASN A 54 -6.51 9.56 13.48
CA ASN A 54 -6.20 9.63 14.90
C ASN A 54 -7.43 9.19 15.72
N ALA A 55 -7.68 7.88 15.73
CA ALA A 55 -8.83 7.30 16.41
C ALA A 55 -8.79 7.51 17.93
N ALA A 56 -7.60 7.61 18.51
CA ALA A 56 -7.44 7.97 19.93
C ALA A 56 -8.12 9.31 20.25
N SER A 57 -7.89 10.34 19.40
CA SER A 57 -8.50 11.67 19.57
C SER A 57 -10.00 11.70 19.25
N LEU A 58 -10.54 10.68 18.60
CA LEU A 58 -11.95 10.53 18.28
C LEU A 58 -12.69 9.66 19.32
N ARG A 59 -12.00 9.16 20.34
CA ARG A 59 -12.51 8.19 21.33
C ARG A 59 -13.21 7.00 20.67
N SER A 60 -12.63 6.50 19.60
CA SER A 60 -13.17 5.39 18.80
C SER A 60 -12.05 4.43 18.41
N THR A 61 -12.42 3.27 17.89
CA THR A 61 -11.44 2.32 17.31
C THR A 61 -10.97 2.74 15.93
N GLY A 62 -11.62 3.71 15.28
CA GLY A 62 -11.34 4.14 13.92
C GLY A 62 -11.75 3.15 12.83
N LEU A 63 -12.22 1.94 13.17
CA LEU A 63 -12.55 0.87 12.24
C LEU A 63 -13.52 1.30 11.14
N ARG A 64 -14.67 1.89 11.56
CA ARG A 64 -15.70 2.37 10.63
C ARG A 64 -15.16 3.44 9.68
N ILE A 65 -14.29 4.32 10.19
CA ILE A 65 -13.69 5.39 9.38
C ILE A 65 -12.77 4.79 8.33
N CYS A 66 -11.88 3.88 8.74
CA CYS A 66 -10.99 3.18 7.82
C CYS A 66 -11.78 2.40 6.75
N GLN A 67 -12.83 1.67 7.15
CA GLN A 67 -13.69 0.93 6.23
C GLN A 67 -14.38 1.88 5.24
N SER A 68 -15.02 2.96 5.71
CA SER A 68 -15.69 3.92 4.82
C SER A 68 -14.74 4.58 3.82
N ILE A 69 -13.47 4.83 4.22
CA ILE A 69 -12.44 5.34 3.31
C ILE A 69 -12.07 4.27 2.27
N ARG A 70 -11.92 3.00 2.68
CA ARG A 70 -11.62 1.87 1.78
C ARG A 70 -12.75 1.62 0.78
N ASP A 71 -13.98 1.66 1.23
CA ASP A 71 -15.18 1.46 0.38
C ASP A 71 -15.29 2.58 -0.67
N LYS A 72 -14.96 3.82 -0.28
CA LYS A 72 -14.97 4.95 -1.20
C LYS A 72 -13.83 4.87 -2.21
N ASN A 73 -12.63 4.56 -1.76
CA ASN A 73 -11.47 4.38 -2.63
C ASN A 73 -10.35 3.58 -1.94
N PRO A 74 -10.14 2.32 -2.35
CA PRO A 74 -9.12 1.45 -1.75
C PRO A 74 -7.67 1.88 -2.01
N LYS A 75 -7.45 2.88 -2.88
CA LYS A 75 -6.10 3.34 -3.25
C LYS A 75 -5.43 4.18 -2.16
N TYR A 76 -6.20 4.84 -1.27
CA TYR A 76 -5.60 5.68 -0.24
C TYR A 76 -4.91 4.84 0.84
N PRO A 77 -3.61 5.03 1.10
CA PRO A 77 -2.95 4.44 2.26
C PRO A 77 -3.52 5.06 3.54
N ILE A 78 -3.76 4.22 4.54
CA ILE A 78 -4.31 4.64 5.83
C ILE A 78 -3.29 4.35 6.92
N VAL A 79 -3.00 5.37 7.75
CA VAL A 79 -2.26 5.25 9.00
C VAL A 79 -3.27 5.43 10.15
N LEU A 80 -3.43 4.40 10.98
CA LEU A 80 -4.35 4.41 12.12
C LEU A 80 -3.57 4.63 13.42
N ILE A 81 -3.99 5.62 14.21
CA ILE A 81 -3.43 5.92 15.54
C ILE A 81 -4.45 5.52 16.60
N LEU A 82 -4.04 4.69 17.54
CA LEU A 82 -4.87 4.12 18.59
C LEU A 82 -4.41 4.56 19.98
N ALA A 83 -5.33 4.59 20.93
CA ALA A 83 -5.02 4.68 22.34
C ALA A 83 -4.38 3.36 22.85
N LYS A 84 -3.66 3.43 23.98
CA LYS A 84 -2.84 2.34 24.54
C LYS A 84 -3.60 1.03 24.75
N GLU A 85 -4.89 1.09 25.05
CA GLU A 85 -5.71 -0.08 25.40
C GLU A 85 -6.58 -0.62 24.25
N ALA A 86 -6.51 0.00 23.07
CA ALA A 86 -7.34 -0.39 21.94
C ALA A 86 -6.87 -1.70 21.32
N LYS A 87 -7.73 -2.70 21.33
CA LYS A 87 -7.56 -3.95 20.57
C LYS A 87 -8.19 -3.75 19.20
N VAL A 88 -7.38 -3.77 18.16
CA VAL A 88 -7.84 -3.63 16.78
C VAL A 88 -7.10 -4.60 15.89
N ASP A 89 -7.81 -5.16 14.93
CA ASP A 89 -7.23 -5.96 13.87
C ASP A 89 -6.25 -5.09 13.05
N LYS A 90 -5.00 -5.57 12.90
CA LYS A 90 -3.94 -4.81 12.26
C LYS A 90 -4.12 -4.70 10.75
N ASP A 91 -5.01 -5.48 10.16
CA ASP A 91 -5.18 -5.56 8.70
C ASP A 91 -6.10 -4.46 8.14
N ILE A 92 -6.72 -3.65 9.02
CA ILE A 92 -7.64 -2.60 8.60
C ILE A 92 -6.96 -1.34 8.03
N ALA A 93 -5.68 -1.14 8.34
CA ALA A 93 -4.89 0.00 7.89
C ALA A 93 -3.50 -0.43 7.41
N ASP A 94 -2.89 0.37 6.53
CA ASP A 94 -1.54 0.09 6.00
C ASP A 94 -0.44 0.24 7.07
N ALA A 95 -0.71 1.03 8.11
CA ALA A 95 0.12 1.10 9.31
C ALA A 95 -0.74 1.41 10.53
N VAL A 96 -0.42 0.77 11.66
CA VAL A 96 -1.06 1.04 12.96
C VAL A 96 0.00 1.51 13.93
N LEU A 97 -0.31 2.57 14.68
CA LEU A 97 0.50 3.13 15.76
C LEU A 97 -0.33 3.21 17.02
N ILE A 98 0.26 2.82 18.15
CA ILE A 98 -0.36 2.87 19.47
C ILE A 98 0.35 3.94 20.30
N LEU A 99 -0.40 4.86 20.89
CA LEU A 99 0.14 5.88 21.81
C LEU A 99 0.74 5.24 23.08
N PRO A 100 1.81 5.85 23.67
CA PRO A 100 2.47 7.07 23.25
C PRO A 100 3.58 6.81 22.21
N PHE A 101 3.80 7.77 21.33
CA PHE A 101 4.92 7.78 20.38
C PHE A 101 5.28 9.22 19.96
N THR A 102 6.44 9.41 19.36
CA THR A 102 6.92 10.71 18.87
C THR A 102 6.43 10.98 17.45
N ALA A 103 6.27 12.24 17.06
CA ALA A 103 5.95 12.63 15.68
C ALA A 103 6.94 12.03 14.66
N GLN A 104 8.22 11.88 15.05
CA GLN A 104 9.22 11.23 14.20
C GLN A 104 8.86 9.76 13.88
N LYS A 105 8.30 9.03 14.85
CA LYS A 105 7.83 7.65 14.63
C LYS A 105 6.66 7.61 13.65
N LEU A 106 5.73 8.58 13.74
CA LEU A 106 4.64 8.74 12.77
C LEU A 106 5.20 9.01 11.36
N VAL A 107 6.11 9.97 11.22
CA VAL A 107 6.78 10.28 9.94
C VAL A 107 7.47 9.05 9.35
N ASN A 108 8.16 8.27 10.18
CA ASN A 108 8.82 7.03 9.75
C ASN A 108 7.83 5.95 9.28
N ARG A 109 6.57 6.01 9.71
CA ARG A 109 5.49 5.15 9.21
C ARG A 109 4.82 5.70 7.97
N ILE A 110 4.73 7.02 7.84
CA ILE A 110 4.18 7.72 6.68
C ILE A 110 5.13 7.58 5.47
N LYS A 111 6.43 7.88 5.64
CA LYS A 111 7.41 7.89 4.55
C LYS A 111 7.39 6.66 3.63
N PRO A 112 7.31 5.42 4.14
CA PRO A 112 7.22 4.25 3.29
C PRO A 112 5.89 4.11 2.55
N LEU A 113 4.84 4.85 2.94
CA LEU A 113 3.51 4.84 2.31
C LEU A 113 3.37 5.93 1.25
N LEU A 114 4.23 6.93 1.29
CA LEU A 114 4.27 7.96 0.27
C LEU A 114 4.59 7.33 -1.09
N PRO A 115 4.00 7.84 -2.19
CA PRO A 115 4.57 7.59 -3.49
C PRO A 115 6.04 7.99 -3.42
N GLY A 116 6.94 7.12 -3.86
CA GLY A 116 8.33 7.48 -4.07
C GLY A 116 8.41 8.70 -5.00
N ASP A 117 9.58 9.24 -5.21
CA ASP A 117 9.80 10.44 -6.06
C ASP A 117 9.36 10.27 -7.54
N GLY A 118 8.38 9.45 -7.78
CA GLY A 118 7.71 9.18 -9.06
C GLY A 118 8.50 8.29 -10.02
N LYS A 119 9.82 8.18 -9.87
CA LYS A 119 10.66 7.48 -10.84
C LYS A 119 10.69 5.95 -10.69
N ASN A 120 10.39 5.42 -9.51
CA ASN A 120 10.56 3.99 -9.21
C ASN A 120 9.37 3.32 -8.52
N MET A 121 8.21 3.98 -8.51
CA MET A 121 6.96 3.42 -7.97
C MET A 121 6.00 3.03 -9.10
N VAL A 122 5.65 1.76 -9.16
CA VAL A 122 4.65 1.24 -10.10
C VAL A 122 3.37 0.88 -9.34
N HIS A 123 2.22 1.37 -9.85
CA HIS A 123 0.91 1.16 -9.23
C HIS A 123 -0.05 0.54 -10.24
N VAL A 124 -0.68 -0.58 -9.88
CA VAL A 124 -1.73 -1.19 -10.69
C VAL A 124 -2.77 -1.78 -9.72
N GLY A 125 -3.97 -1.24 -9.73
CA GLY A 125 -5.01 -1.60 -8.77
C GLY A 125 -4.55 -1.46 -7.32
N PRO A 126 -4.71 -2.51 -6.47
CA PRO A 126 -4.26 -2.50 -5.08
C PRO A 126 -2.75 -2.76 -4.92
N ILE A 127 -2.04 -3.12 -6.01
CA ILE A 127 -0.62 -3.49 -5.98
C ILE A 127 0.24 -2.25 -6.13
N ARG A 128 1.18 -2.06 -5.21
CA ARG A 128 2.15 -0.96 -5.22
C ARG A 128 3.56 -1.54 -5.12
N LEU A 129 4.34 -1.38 -6.16
CA LEU A 129 5.72 -1.84 -6.23
C LEU A 129 6.68 -0.66 -6.07
N ASP A 130 7.48 -0.70 -5.01
CA ASP A 130 8.62 0.19 -4.79
C ASP A 130 9.88 -0.56 -5.26
N VAL A 131 10.32 -0.23 -6.46
CA VAL A 131 11.46 -0.89 -7.11
C VAL A 131 12.76 -0.60 -6.36
N GLU A 132 12.95 0.64 -5.90
CA GLU A 132 14.16 1.07 -5.19
C GLU A 132 14.30 0.38 -3.83
N ARG A 133 13.21 0.37 -3.04
CA ARG A 133 13.19 -0.29 -1.73
C ARG A 133 12.96 -1.80 -1.81
N ARG A 134 12.77 -2.32 -3.03
CA ARG A 134 12.49 -3.74 -3.31
C ARG A 134 11.32 -4.26 -2.49
N ARG A 135 10.21 -3.54 -2.51
CA ARG A 135 9.06 -3.86 -1.67
C ARG A 135 7.74 -3.75 -2.43
N VAL A 136 6.92 -4.77 -2.32
CA VAL A 136 5.54 -4.74 -2.81
C VAL A 136 4.57 -4.56 -1.63
N ARG A 137 3.49 -3.83 -1.88
CA ARG A 137 2.35 -3.71 -0.98
C ARG A 137 1.08 -4.04 -1.74
N CYS A 138 0.24 -4.84 -1.12
CA CYS A 138 -1.06 -5.20 -1.65
C CYS A 138 -2.02 -5.49 -0.48
N LEU A 139 -3.20 -4.86 -0.49
CA LEU A 139 -4.24 -5.07 0.52
C LEU A 139 -3.73 -5.01 1.97
N GLY A 140 -2.92 -4.00 2.30
CA GLY A 140 -2.34 -3.81 3.64
C GLY A 140 -1.08 -4.64 3.93
N LYS A 141 -0.83 -5.72 3.19
CA LYS A 141 0.37 -6.56 3.33
C LYS A 141 1.57 -5.91 2.66
N SER A 142 2.73 -5.96 3.31
CA SER A 142 3.97 -5.41 2.78
C SER A 142 5.08 -6.47 2.81
N THR A 143 5.64 -6.81 1.64
CA THR A 143 6.63 -7.88 1.48
C THR A 143 7.87 -7.36 0.77
N LYS A 144 9.05 -7.72 1.26
CA LYS A 144 10.32 -7.46 0.57
C LYS A 144 10.52 -8.49 -0.53
N LEU A 145 10.90 -8.03 -1.72
CA LEU A 145 11.11 -8.87 -2.90
C LEU A 145 12.60 -9.00 -3.26
N THR A 146 12.96 -10.10 -3.89
CA THR A 146 14.27 -10.25 -4.54
C THR A 146 14.30 -9.47 -5.87
N PRO A 147 15.47 -9.14 -6.42
CA PRO A 147 15.55 -8.44 -7.70
C PRO A 147 14.77 -9.12 -8.83
N ARG A 148 14.82 -10.45 -8.93
CA ARG A 148 14.08 -11.21 -9.94
C ARG A 148 12.57 -11.13 -9.76
N LEU A 149 12.08 -11.15 -8.51
CA LEU A 149 10.65 -10.98 -8.22
C LEU A 149 10.16 -9.57 -8.56
N ILE A 150 11.01 -8.56 -8.40
CA ILE A 150 10.68 -7.18 -8.78
C ILE A 150 10.54 -7.09 -10.29
N MET A 151 11.53 -7.58 -11.05
CA MET A 151 11.48 -7.57 -12.51
C MET A 151 10.25 -8.30 -13.03
N LEU A 152 9.98 -9.50 -12.48
CA LEU A 152 8.83 -10.30 -12.87
C LEU A 152 7.51 -9.56 -12.59
N LEU A 153 7.35 -8.99 -11.39
CA LEU A 153 6.16 -8.24 -11.03
C LEU A 153 6.01 -6.96 -11.85
N GLN A 154 7.10 -6.23 -12.09
CA GLN A 154 7.08 -5.01 -12.90
C GLN A 154 6.60 -5.29 -14.32
N MET A 155 7.13 -6.33 -14.99
CA MET A 155 6.69 -6.72 -16.33
C MET A 155 5.21 -7.08 -16.37
N LEU A 156 4.72 -7.81 -15.36
CA LEU A 156 3.30 -8.18 -15.27
C LEU A 156 2.42 -6.96 -14.97
N MET A 157 2.91 -5.98 -14.21
CA MET A 157 2.21 -4.72 -13.95
C MET A 157 2.17 -3.81 -15.19
N GLU A 158 3.24 -3.74 -15.95
CA GLU A 158 3.31 -2.98 -17.21
C GLU A 158 2.33 -3.52 -18.25
N LYS A 159 2.09 -4.83 -18.24
CA LYS A 159 1.17 -5.55 -19.15
C LYS A 159 -0.07 -6.10 -18.43
N HIS A 160 -0.56 -5.37 -17.40
CA HIS A 160 -1.75 -5.82 -16.66
C HIS A 160 -2.96 -5.98 -17.59
N GLY A 161 -3.75 -7.03 -17.37
CA GLY A 161 -4.87 -7.41 -18.22
C GLY A 161 -4.46 -8.23 -19.46
N GLU A 162 -3.18 -8.25 -19.85
CA GLU A 162 -2.66 -9.04 -20.96
C GLU A 162 -1.98 -10.33 -20.48
N VAL A 163 -2.02 -11.36 -21.36
CA VAL A 163 -1.27 -12.59 -21.11
C VAL A 163 0.19 -12.38 -21.55
N VAL A 164 1.12 -12.58 -20.62
CA VAL A 164 2.54 -12.56 -20.93
C VAL A 164 3.06 -13.99 -20.99
N GLU A 165 3.63 -14.36 -22.15
CA GLU A 165 4.14 -15.71 -22.41
C GLU A 165 5.28 -16.09 -21.46
N ARG A 166 5.37 -17.39 -21.13
CA ARG A 166 6.40 -17.93 -20.24
C ARG A 166 7.82 -17.60 -20.69
N ASP A 167 8.07 -17.79 -21.97
CA ASP A 167 9.39 -17.57 -22.57
C ASP A 167 9.81 -16.11 -22.53
N VAL A 168 8.85 -15.20 -22.77
CA VAL A 168 9.08 -13.75 -22.68
C VAL A 168 9.45 -13.35 -21.25
N LEU A 169 8.68 -13.83 -20.25
CA LEU A 169 8.99 -13.58 -18.84
C LEU A 169 10.34 -14.17 -18.43
N PHE A 170 10.60 -15.42 -18.84
CA PHE A 170 11.83 -16.12 -18.47
C PHE A 170 13.04 -15.43 -19.06
N LYS A 171 13.07 -15.19 -20.38
CA LYS A 171 14.17 -14.50 -21.08
C LYS A 171 14.51 -13.16 -20.43
N LYS A 172 13.48 -12.36 -20.10
CA LYS A 172 13.70 -11.02 -19.57
C LYS A 172 14.19 -11.04 -18.12
N VAL A 173 13.58 -11.88 -17.26
CA VAL A 173 13.90 -11.94 -15.83
C VAL A 173 15.22 -12.65 -15.53
N TRP A 174 15.60 -13.61 -16.34
CA TRP A 174 16.87 -14.36 -16.17
C TRP A 174 17.97 -13.89 -17.12
N GLU A 175 17.67 -12.90 -17.99
CA GLU A 175 18.62 -12.35 -18.96
C GLU A 175 19.28 -13.45 -19.81
N THR A 176 18.47 -14.41 -20.28
CA THR A 176 18.94 -15.58 -21.02
C THR A 176 18.11 -15.82 -22.27
N ASN A 177 18.74 -16.35 -23.31
CA ASN A 177 18.04 -16.82 -24.51
C ASN A 177 17.60 -18.30 -24.41
N TYR A 178 18.05 -19.01 -23.38
CA TYR A 178 17.68 -20.40 -23.16
C TYR A 178 16.32 -20.49 -22.46
N THR A 179 15.38 -21.22 -23.06
CA THR A 179 14.01 -21.42 -22.57
C THR A 179 13.63 -22.91 -22.44
N GLY A 180 14.61 -23.81 -22.49
CA GLY A 180 14.36 -25.26 -22.44
C GLY A 180 13.74 -25.73 -21.12
N ASP A 181 13.95 -25.00 -20.01
CA ASP A 181 13.32 -25.29 -18.73
C ASP A 181 12.90 -24.01 -18.00
N THR A 182 11.60 -23.72 -18.06
CA THR A 182 11.00 -22.54 -17.42
C THR A 182 10.36 -22.84 -16.06
N ARG A 183 10.56 -24.03 -15.46
CA ARG A 183 9.95 -24.41 -14.15
C ARG A 183 10.33 -23.47 -13.01
N THR A 184 11.53 -22.89 -13.07
CA THR A 184 11.97 -21.89 -12.10
C THR A 184 11.02 -20.67 -12.07
N LEU A 185 10.38 -20.33 -13.20
CA LEU A 185 9.37 -19.26 -13.26
C LEU A 185 8.17 -19.57 -12.38
N ASP A 186 7.70 -20.83 -12.33
CA ASP A 186 6.54 -21.25 -11.53
C ASP A 186 6.81 -21.03 -10.04
N VAL A 187 8.04 -21.31 -9.59
CA VAL A 187 8.45 -21.05 -8.21
C VAL A 187 8.39 -19.56 -7.89
N HIS A 188 8.89 -18.70 -8.79
CA HIS A 188 8.87 -17.25 -8.61
C HIS A 188 7.44 -16.70 -8.64
N VAL A 189 6.58 -17.22 -9.52
CA VAL A 189 5.14 -16.90 -9.52
C VAL A 189 4.47 -17.31 -8.20
N SER A 190 4.81 -18.49 -7.66
CA SER A 190 4.31 -18.91 -6.34
C SER A 190 4.73 -17.95 -5.23
N TRP A 191 5.99 -17.48 -5.25
CA TRP A 191 6.45 -16.49 -4.26
C TRP A 191 5.78 -15.12 -4.46
N LEU A 192 5.54 -14.67 -5.69
CA LEU A 192 4.77 -13.44 -5.94
C LEU A 192 3.34 -13.56 -5.42
N ARG A 193 2.66 -14.70 -5.66
CA ARG A 193 1.33 -14.94 -5.12
C ARG A 193 1.32 -14.84 -3.58
N ARG A 194 2.31 -15.43 -2.91
CA ARG A 194 2.45 -15.27 -1.44
C ARG A 194 2.62 -13.82 -1.01
N ALA A 195 3.18 -12.97 -1.86
CA ALA A 195 3.42 -11.57 -1.56
C ALA A 195 2.20 -10.65 -1.80
N ILE A 196 1.36 -10.94 -2.81
CA ILE A 196 0.31 -10.04 -3.27
C ILE A 196 -1.12 -10.58 -3.10
N GLU A 197 -1.30 -11.90 -2.96
CA GLU A 197 -2.62 -12.52 -2.81
C GLU A 197 -3.03 -12.67 -1.34
N VAL A 198 -4.32 -12.69 -1.09
CA VAL A 198 -4.90 -13.10 0.20
C VAL A 198 -4.74 -14.60 0.37
N ASP A 199 -5.13 -15.37 -0.65
CA ASP A 199 -4.94 -16.83 -0.72
C ASP A 199 -4.09 -17.18 -1.97
N PRO A 200 -2.81 -17.56 -1.79
CA PRO A 200 -1.94 -17.92 -2.90
C PRO A 200 -2.39 -19.13 -3.72
N LEU A 201 -3.21 -20.02 -3.14
CA LEU A 201 -3.74 -21.21 -3.82
C LEU A 201 -4.96 -20.88 -4.68
N LYS A 202 -5.68 -19.81 -4.34
CA LYS A 202 -6.82 -19.28 -5.09
C LYS A 202 -6.54 -17.84 -5.56
N PRO A 203 -5.53 -17.64 -6.43
CA PRO A 203 -5.06 -16.31 -6.79
C PRO A 203 -6.15 -15.50 -7.51
N LYS A 204 -6.37 -14.26 -7.06
CA LYS A 204 -7.29 -13.31 -7.70
C LYS A 204 -6.57 -12.42 -8.71
N PHE A 205 -5.36 -12.00 -8.40
CA PHE A 205 -4.58 -11.07 -9.23
C PHE A 205 -3.69 -11.81 -10.24
N LEU A 206 -2.80 -12.68 -9.78
CA LEU A 206 -1.83 -13.34 -10.66
C LEU A 206 -2.36 -14.69 -11.17
N LYS A 207 -2.98 -14.66 -12.34
CA LYS A 207 -3.59 -15.83 -12.98
C LYS A 207 -2.58 -16.62 -13.80
N THR A 208 -2.77 -17.96 -13.86
CA THR A 208 -2.10 -18.82 -14.82
C THR A 208 -2.99 -19.03 -16.03
N VAL A 209 -2.47 -18.76 -17.22
CA VAL A 209 -3.09 -19.13 -18.49
C VAL A 209 -2.39 -20.41 -18.98
N ARG A 210 -3.08 -21.55 -18.82
CA ARG A 210 -2.49 -22.87 -19.07
C ARG A 210 -1.92 -22.97 -20.50
N GLY A 211 -0.70 -23.48 -20.62
CA GLY A 211 0.00 -23.64 -21.89
C GLY A 211 0.54 -22.35 -22.51
N VAL A 212 0.23 -21.16 -21.95
CA VAL A 212 0.64 -19.88 -22.53
C VAL A 212 1.56 -19.10 -21.59
N GLY A 213 1.08 -18.72 -20.40
CA GLY A 213 1.84 -17.85 -19.51
C GLY A 213 1.07 -17.38 -18.29
N TYR A 214 1.27 -16.12 -17.94
CA TYR A 214 0.68 -15.49 -16.78
C TYR A 214 0.03 -14.15 -17.12
N ARG A 215 -1.02 -13.79 -16.38
CA ARG A 215 -1.73 -12.52 -16.53
C ARG A 215 -1.99 -11.91 -15.15
N LEU A 216 -1.77 -10.62 -15.04
CA LEU A 216 -2.10 -9.86 -13.84
C LEU A 216 -3.45 -9.18 -14.03
N ASP A 217 -4.48 -9.62 -13.29
CA ASP A 217 -5.83 -9.06 -13.29
C ASP A 217 -5.99 -8.18 -12.04
N VAL A 218 -6.29 -6.89 -12.18
CA VAL A 218 -6.41 -5.90 -11.09
C VAL A 218 -7.52 -4.90 -11.36
#